data_a7432d5f2884f8bb322fb15fbe1e3c0b
#
_entry.id   a7432d5f2884f8bb322fb15fbe1e3c0b
#
_cell.length_a   1.000
_cell.length_b   1.000
_cell.length_c   1.000
_cell.angle_alpha   90.00
_cell.angle_beta   90.00
_cell.angle_gamma   90.00
#
_symmetry.space_group_name_H-M   'P 1'
#
loop_
_entity.id
_entity.type
_entity.pdbx_description
1 polymer ?
#
loop_
_entity_poly.entity_id
_entity_poly.type
_entity_poly.pdbx_seq_one_letter_code
_entity_poly.pdbx_strand_id
1 'polypeptide(L)'
;MYLVREYLADSYVIDADVYINRNFIVTDINKSTYFSAYKRNVKNEWKLCFDENKKVNDIEIINGDGFILCGVSYWSKNDGILIKNRIEEVIKMDDFTNLYWDDIVKNNLKDLDVRIKEINDDDIYEIDNIEDLNMVKDIIENN
;
A
#
# COMPACT_ATOMS: atom_id res chain seq x y z
N MET A 1 -7.38 -8.94 5.64
CA MET A 1 -7.46 -9.16 4.16
C MET A 1 -8.20 -10.45 3.76
N TYR A 2 -7.99 -11.62 4.40
CA TYR A 2 -8.64 -12.89 4.01
C TYR A 2 -10.18 -12.82 3.88
N LEU A 3 -10.86 -12.13 4.80
CA LEU A 3 -12.33 -12.02 4.78
C LEU A 3 -12.89 -11.27 3.56
N VAL A 4 -12.11 -10.37 2.99
CA VAL A 4 -12.52 -9.52 1.84
C VAL A 4 -11.81 -9.89 0.54
N ARG A 5 -11.06 -10.98 0.52
CA ARG A 5 -10.21 -11.38 -0.62
C ARG A 5 -10.96 -11.55 -1.95
N GLU A 6 -12.26 -11.84 -1.90
CA GLU A 6 -13.09 -11.98 -3.11
C GLU A 6 -13.26 -10.66 -3.86
N TYR A 7 -13.00 -9.53 -3.19
CA TYR A 7 -13.15 -8.18 -3.75
C TYR A 7 -11.82 -7.57 -4.20
N LEU A 8 -10.70 -8.31 -4.13
CA LEU A 8 -9.38 -7.78 -4.50
C LEU A 8 -9.22 -7.49 -6.00
N ALA A 9 -9.94 -8.22 -6.86
CA ALA A 9 -9.82 -8.04 -8.30
C ALA A 9 -10.51 -6.75 -8.76
N ASP A 10 -9.76 -5.93 -9.52
CA ASP A 10 -10.23 -4.65 -10.07
C ASP A 10 -10.74 -3.69 -8.99
N SER A 11 -9.96 -3.56 -7.91
CA SER A 11 -10.36 -2.82 -6.72
C SER A 11 -9.23 -2.01 -6.10
N TYR A 12 -9.60 -0.91 -5.46
CA TYR A 12 -8.75 -0.22 -4.52
C TYR A 12 -8.77 -0.92 -3.16
N VAL A 13 -7.60 -0.97 -2.52
CA VAL A 13 -7.44 -1.30 -1.11
C VAL A 13 -6.91 -0.04 -0.42
N ILE A 14 -7.61 0.38 0.62
CA ILE A 14 -7.25 1.55 1.43
C ILE A 14 -7.27 1.10 2.88
N ASP A 15 -6.17 1.30 3.59
CA ASP A 15 -6.08 0.97 5.00
C ASP A 15 -6.98 1.89 5.83
N ALA A 16 -7.54 1.38 6.91
CA ALA A 16 -8.62 2.04 7.62
C ALA A 16 -8.17 3.25 8.48
N ASP A 17 -6.88 3.38 8.69
CA ASP A 17 -6.19 4.46 9.41
C ASP A 17 -5.67 5.57 8.50
N VAL A 18 -5.99 5.50 7.21
CA VAL A 18 -5.57 6.48 6.20
C VAL A 18 -6.57 7.63 6.07
N TYR A 19 -6.08 8.86 6.15
CA TYR A 19 -6.80 10.08 5.75
C TYR A 19 -6.28 10.62 4.42
N ILE A 20 -7.14 10.66 3.39
CA ILE A 20 -6.82 11.23 2.07
C ILE A 20 -7.15 12.73 2.11
N ASN A 21 -6.10 13.56 2.18
CA ASN A 21 -6.22 15.01 2.23
C ASN A 21 -6.55 15.64 0.87
N ARG A 22 -5.91 15.11 -0.20
CA ARG A 22 -6.21 15.50 -1.58
C ARG A 22 -6.49 14.26 -2.41
N ASN A 23 -7.55 14.34 -3.22
CA ASN A 23 -7.96 13.19 -4.03
C ASN A 23 -6.95 12.91 -5.15
N PHE A 24 -6.25 11.80 -5.06
CA PHE A 24 -5.36 11.25 -6.08
C PHE A 24 -5.90 9.95 -6.70
N ILE A 25 -7.08 9.49 -6.26
CA ILE A 25 -7.74 8.30 -6.78
C ILE A 25 -8.16 8.54 -8.22
N VAL A 26 -7.83 7.62 -9.12
CA VAL A 26 -8.16 7.69 -10.55
C VAL A 26 -9.02 6.48 -10.95
N THR A 27 -9.91 6.67 -11.93
CA THR A 27 -10.85 5.64 -12.37
C THR A 27 -10.40 4.87 -13.61
N ASP A 28 -9.39 5.37 -14.33
CA ASP A 28 -8.86 4.80 -15.57
C ASP A 28 -7.55 4.01 -15.36
N ILE A 29 -7.32 3.53 -14.17
CA ILE A 29 -6.16 2.70 -13.81
C ILE A 29 -6.40 1.25 -14.24
N ASN A 30 -5.40 0.64 -14.86
CA ASN A 30 -5.50 -0.73 -15.40
C ASN A 30 -4.34 -1.65 -15.00
N LYS A 31 -3.39 -1.15 -14.21
CA LYS A 31 -2.27 -1.90 -13.68
C LYS A 31 -2.27 -1.82 -12.16
N SER A 32 -1.90 -2.91 -11.51
CA SER A 32 -1.70 -2.91 -10.07
C SER A 32 -0.70 -1.82 -9.68
N THR A 33 -1.07 -1.03 -8.69
CA THR A 33 -0.35 0.20 -8.37
C THR A 33 -0.34 0.43 -6.86
N TYR A 34 0.84 0.65 -6.31
CA TYR A 34 1.01 1.28 -5.01
C TYR A 34 1.10 2.81 -5.16
N PHE A 35 0.30 3.53 -4.40
CA PHE A 35 0.44 4.97 -4.24
C PHE A 35 1.47 5.24 -3.15
N SER A 36 2.46 6.09 -3.42
CA SER A 36 3.62 6.24 -2.55
C SER A 36 4.13 7.65 -2.55
N ALA A 37 4.38 8.18 -1.36
CA ALA A 37 5.01 9.47 -1.15
C ALA A 37 6.49 9.32 -0.81
N TYR A 38 7.33 10.27 -1.25
CA TYR A 38 8.72 10.34 -0.83
C TYR A 38 8.81 10.99 0.55
N LYS A 39 9.12 10.18 1.56
CA LYS A 39 9.26 10.64 2.95
C LYS A 39 10.73 10.67 3.38
N ARG A 40 11.07 11.58 4.30
CA ARG A 40 12.41 11.73 4.84
C ARG A 40 12.48 11.38 6.31
N ASN A 41 13.65 10.85 6.72
CA ASN A 41 13.95 10.51 8.12
C ASN A 41 12.94 9.56 8.77
N VAL A 42 12.32 8.70 7.97
CA VAL A 42 11.38 7.69 8.47
C VAL A 42 12.09 6.63 9.30
N LYS A 43 11.33 5.94 10.14
CA LYS A 43 11.84 4.85 10.98
C LYS A 43 10.93 3.64 10.87
N ASN A 44 11.53 2.49 10.56
CA ASN A 44 10.84 1.21 10.46
C ASN A 44 9.68 1.21 9.44
N GLU A 45 9.87 1.93 8.31
CA GLU A 45 8.86 2.09 7.28
C GLU A 45 9.11 1.16 6.08
N TRP A 46 8.03 0.82 5.40
CA TRP A 46 8.06 -0.03 4.21
C TRP A 46 8.31 0.83 2.97
N LYS A 47 9.52 0.70 2.43
CA LYS A 47 9.97 1.40 1.22
C LYS A 47 9.74 0.55 -0.01
N LEU A 48 9.19 1.14 -1.06
CA LEU A 48 9.08 0.53 -2.39
C LEU A 48 10.38 0.72 -3.18
N CYS A 49 10.96 -0.39 -3.63
CA CYS A 49 12.06 -0.41 -4.59
C CYS A 49 11.50 -0.70 -5.99
N PHE A 50 11.89 0.10 -6.99
CA PHE A 50 11.34 -0.02 -8.34
C PHE A 50 12.38 0.33 -9.41
N ASP A 51 12.15 -0.12 -10.63
CA ASP A 51 13.01 0.13 -11.78
C ASP A 51 12.67 1.46 -12.49
N GLU A 52 13.39 1.75 -13.57
CA GLU A 52 13.18 2.94 -14.41
C GLU A 52 11.79 3.00 -15.07
N ASN A 53 11.12 1.85 -15.22
CA ASN A 53 9.76 1.73 -15.73
C ASN A 53 8.70 1.81 -14.62
N LYS A 54 9.09 2.22 -13.42
CA LYS A 54 8.23 2.29 -12.24
C LYS A 54 7.66 0.95 -11.80
N LYS A 55 8.23 -0.18 -12.21
CA LYS A 55 7.85 -1.51 -11.73
C LYS A 55 8.47 -1.77 -10.38
N VAL A 56 7.63 -2.10 -9.40
CA VAL A 56 8.07 -2.49 -8.05
C VAL A 56 8.74 -3.87 -8.13
N ASN A 57 9.95 -3.97 -7.64
CA ASN A 57 10.76 -5.17 -7.66
C ASN A 57 11.15 -5.67 -6.26
N ASP A 58 11.06 -4.83 -5.24
CA ASP A 58 11.20 -5.21 -3.84
C ASP A 58 10.47 -4.23 -2.92
N ILE A 59 10.25 -4.67 -1.67
CA ILE A 59 9.72 -3.86 -0.58
C ILE A 59 10.64 -4.09 0.62
N GLU A 60 11.25 -3.03 1.13
CA GLU A 60 12.25 -3.10 2.19
C GLU A 60 11.78 -2.32 3.43
N ILE A 61 12.11 -2.81 4.62
CA ILE A 61 11.96 -2.02 5.85
C ILE A 61 13.19 -1.16 6.03
N ILE A 62 13.01 0.16 6.14
CA ILE A 62 14.10 1.11 6.20
C ILE A 62 14.03 2.06 7.39
N ASN A 63 15.20 2.63 7.71
CA ASN A 63 15.35 3.87 8.46
C ASN A 63 16.07 4.87 7.54
N GLY A 64 15.42 6.01 7.22
CA GLY A 64 16.01 7.01 6.31
C GLY A 64 15.00 7.58 5.33
N ASP A 65 15.39 7.78 4.10
CA ASP A 65 14.59 8.45 3.07
C ASP A 65 14.14 7.45 2.01
N GLY A 66 12.91 7.61 1.50
CA GLY A 66 12.45 6.77 0.40
C GLY A 66 10.98 6.96 0.02
N PHE A 67 10.58 6.26 -1.02
CA PHE A 67 9.18 6.13 -1.39
C PHE A 67 8.51 5.10 -0.48
N ILE A 68 7.64 5.58 0.41
CA ILE A 68 7.03 4.78 1.46
C ILE A 68 5.66 4.28 1.02
N LEU A 69 5.34 3.05 1.39
CA LEU A 69 4.04 2.46 1.23
C LEU A 69 3.04 3.23 2.12
N CYS A 70 1.99 3.81 1.53
CA CYS A 70 1.10 4.76 2.20
C CYS A 70 -0.31 4.19 2.42
N GLY A 71 -0.46 2.87 2.54
CA GLY A 71 -1.74 2.23 2.84
C GLY A 71 -2.80 2.36 1.74
N VAL A 72 -2.43 2.77 0.50
CA VAL A 72 -3.33 2.85 -0.65
C VAL A 72 -2.75 2.10 -1.85
N SER A 73 -3.54 1.18 -2.39
CA SER A 73 -3.17 0.41 -3.57
C SER A 73 -4.38 0.13 -4.47
N TYR A 74 -4.12 -0.11 -5.75
CA TYR A 74 -5.09 -0.65 -6.69
C TYR A 74 -4.58 -1.99 -7.23
N TRP A 75 -5.47 -2.95 -7.35
CA TRP A 75 -5.14 -4.29 -7.85
C TRP A 75 -5.90 -4.59 -9.12
N SER A 76 -5.16 -4.83 -10.21
CA SER A 76 -5.73 -5.28 -11.47
C SER A 76 -6.46 -6.62 -11.29
N LYS A 77 -7.36 -6.93 -12.19
CA LYS A 77 -8.11 -8.20 -12.13
C LYS A 77 -7.18 -9.41 -12.00
N ASN A 78 -6.12 -9.47 -12.80
CA ASN A 78 -5.21 -10.63 -12.82
C ASN A 78 -4.40 -10.74 -11.52
N ASP A 79 -3.80 -9.64 -11.09
CA ASP A 79 -2.99 -9.61 -9.87
C ASP A 79 -3.85 -9.81 -8.62
N GLY A 80 -5.04 -9.22 -8.57
CA GLY A 80 -5.98 -9.42 -7.47
C GLY A 80 -6.41 -10.88 -7.31
N ILE A 81 -6.65 -11.59 -8.42
CA ILE A 81 -6.93 -13.05 -8.39
C ILE A 81 -5.71 -13.82 -7.91
N LEU A 82 -4.49 -13.46 -8.35
CA LEU A 82 -3.26 -14.11 -7.89
C LEU A 82 -3.08 -13.92 -6.38
N ILE A 83 -3.18 -12.67 -5.90
CA ILE A 83 -3.04 -12.34 -4.47
C ILE A 83 -4.09 -13.10 -3.65
N LYS A 84 -5.36 -13.11 -4.08
CA LYS A 84 -6.41 -13.91 -3.44
C LYS A 84 -5.98 -15.36 -3.26
N ASN A 85 -5.50 -16.01 -4.32
CA ASN A 85 -5.07 -17.41 -4.26
C ASN A 85 -3.91 -17.60 -3.28
N ARG A 86 -2.93 -16.67 -3.25
CA ARG A 86 -1.81 -16.71 -2.30
C ARG A 86 -2.28 -16.52 -0.84
N ILE A 87 -3.24 -15.63 -0.60
CA ILE A 87 -3.87 -15.49 0.73
C ILE A 87 -4.51 -16.81 1.17
N GLU A 88 -5.23 -17.50 0.27
CA GLU A 88 -5.86 -18.78 0.57
C GLU A 88 -4.85 -19.91 0.82
N GLU A 89 -3.69 -19.88 0.18
CA GLU A 89 -2.59 -20.81 0.44
C GLU A 89 -1.96 -20.54 1.81
N VAL A 90 -1.62 -19.29 2.10
CA VAL A 90 -0.94 -18.88 3.34
C VAL A 90 -1.78 -19.18 4.58
N ILE A 91 -3.09 -18.95 4.52
CA ILE A 91 -4.00 -19.21 5.66
C ILE A 91 -4.08 -20.69 6.05
N LYS A 92 -3.71 -21.61 5.14
CA LYS A 92 -3.64 -23.05 5.42
C LYS A 92 -2.34 -23.45 6.11
N MET A 93 -1.37 -22.55 6.20
CA MET A 93 -0.10 -22.76 6.89
C MET A 93 -0.26 -22.47 8.38
N ASP A 94 0.51 -23.16 9.23
CA ASP A 94 0.39 -23.02 10.70
C ASP A 94 0.89 -21.68 11.23
N ASP A 95 1.71 -20.93 10.46
CA ASP A 95 2.38 -19.70 10.90
C ASP A 95 2.06 -18.49 10.00
N PHE A 96 0.78 -18.14 9.86
CA PHE A 96 0.35 -16.94 9.11
C PHE A 96 0.06 -15.72 9.99
N THR A 97 0.03 -15.88 11.33
CA THR A 97 -0.45 -14.87 12.26
C THR A 97 0.45 -13.63 12.38
N ASN A 98 1.71 -13.75 11.95
CA ASN A 98 2.70 -12.68 11.98
C ASN A 98 2.91 -12.00 10.61
N LEU A 99 2.10 -12.35 9.60
CA LEU A 99 2.21 -11.79 8.27
C LEU A 99 1.24 -10.63 8.08
N TYR A 100 1.75 -9.51 7.60
CA TYR A 100 0.95 -8.48 6.96
C TYR A 100 0.51 -8.97 5.57
N TRP A 101 -0.58 -8.46 5.06
CA TRP A 101 -1.02 -8.86 3.73
C TRP A 101 -0.07 -8.39 2.62
N ASP A 102 0.65 -7.30 2.85
CA ASP A 102 1.69 -6.80 1.97
C ASP A 102 2.93 -7.72 1.92
N ASP A 103 3.18 -8.55 2.93
CA ASP A 103 4.18 -9.62 2.85
C ASP A 103 3.83 -10.62 1.76
N ILE A 104 2.54 -10.89 1.54
CA ILE A 104 2.09 -11.77 0.46
C ILE A 104 2.40 -11.14 -0.89
N VAL A 105 2.17 -9.84 -1.05
CA VAL A 105 2.54 -9.09 -2.26
C VAL A 105 4.05 -9.14 -2.47
N LYS A 106 4.83 -8.75 -1.46
CA LYS A 106 6.30 -8.74 -1.48
C LYS A 106 6.86 -10.08 -1.93
N ASN A 107 6.39 -11.17 -1.35
CA ASN A 107 6.87 -12.52 -1.65
C ASN A 107 6.49 -13.01 -3.06
N ASN A 108 5.58 -12.32 -3.75
CA ASN A 108 5.09 -12.71 -5.08
C ASN A 108 5.32 -11.63 -6.16
N LEU A 109 6.11 -10.58 -5.90
CA LEU A 109 6.38 -9.48 -6.84
C LEU A 109 6.87 -9.93 -8.23
N LYS A 110 7.58 -11.05 -8.32
CA LYS A 110 8.03 -11.64 -9.59
C LYS A 110 6.88 -12.09 -10.51
N ASP A 111 5.75 -12.46 -9.92
CA ASP A 111 4.56 -12.96 -10.61
C ASP A 111 3.51 -11.87 -10.83
N LEU A 112 3.74 -10.66 -10.28
CA LEU A 112 2.85 -9.50 -10.32
C LEU A 112 3.40 -8.40 -11.24
N ASP A 113 2.51 -7.58 -11.84
CA ASP A 113 2.90 -6.35 -12.56
C ASP A 113 2.48 -5.10 -11.75
N VAL A 114 3.13 -4.91 -10.62
CA VAL A 114 2.87 -3.79 -9.71
C VAL A 114 3.71 -2.59 -10.08
N ARG A 115 3.09 -1.42 -10.17
CA ARG A 115 3.75 -0.14 -10.44
C ARG A 115 3.68 0.76 -9.21
N ILE A 116 4.59 1.72 -9.14
CA ILE A 116 4.48 2.83 -8.21
C ILE A 116 3.81 4.02 -8.91
N LYS A 117 2.89 4.70 -8.22
CA LYS A 117 2.40 6.03 -8.56
C LYS A 117 2.77 6.98 -7.44
N GLU A 118 3.62 7.94 -7.79
CA GLU A 118 4.05 8.97 -6.84
C GLU A 118 2.90 9.93 -6.54
N ILE A 119 2.72 10.22 -5.26
CA ILE A 119 1.83 11.24 -4.72
C ILE A 119 2.66 12.22 -3.86
N ASN A 120 2.08 13.36 -3.51
CA ASN A 120 2.77 14.27 -2.60
C ASN A 120 2.64 13.78 -1.16
N ASP A 121 3.60 14.15 -0.32
CA ASP A 121 3.62 13.75 1.09
C ASP A 121 2.41 14.29 1.88
N ASP A 122 1.87 15.43 1.47
CA ASP A 122 0.69 16.06 2.05
C ASP A 122 -0.64 15.66 1.39
N ASP A 123 -0.65 14.72 0.45
CA ASP A 123 -1.87 14.16 -0.12
C ASP A 123 -2.54 13.13 0.81
N ILE A 124 -1.75 12.54 1.73
CA ILE A 124 -2.18 11.42 2.56
C ILE A 124 -1.50 11.45 3.95
N TYR A 125 -2.24 11.04 4.97
CA TYR A 125 -1.75 10.90 6.34
C TYR A 125 -2.23 9.57 6.92
N GLU A 126 -1.35 8.88 7.65
CA GLU A 126 -1.65 7.69 8.47
C GLU A 126 -1.89 8.15 9.90
N ILE A 127 -2.86 7.55 10.59
CA ILE A 127 -3.27 7.90 11.95
C ILE A 127 -2.97 6.72 12.87
N ASP A 128 -1.71 6.63 13.31
CA ASP A 128 -1.24 5.54 14.16
C ASP A 128 -1.42 5.83 15.66
N ASN A 129 -1.53 7.11 16.01
CA ASN A 129 -1.58 7.56 17.38
C ASN A 129 -2.44 8.83 17.54
N ILE A 130 -2.57 9.30 18.78
CA ILE A 130 -3.40 10.47 19.10
C ILE A 130 -2.81 11.78 18.57
N GLU A 131 -1.49 11.86 18.43
CA GLU A 131 -0.78 13.00 17.89
C GLU A 131 -1.09 13.17 16.41
N ASP A 132 -1.08 12.06 15.63
CA ASP A 132 -1.46 12.05 14.22
C ASP A 132 -2.92 12.43 14.03
N LEU A 133 -3.81 11.90 14.88
CA LEU A 133 -5.21 12.25 14.86
C LEU A 133 -5.44 13.75 15.10
N ASN A 134 -4.73 14.35 16.04
CA ASN A 134 -4.85 15.78 16.32
C ASN A 134 -4.29 16.62 15.15
N MET A 135 -3.17 16.22 14.56
CA MET A 135 -2.62 16.86 13.38
C MET A 135 -3.62 16.83 12.20
N VAL A 136 -4.24 15.68 11.95
CA VAL A 136 -5.25 15.55 10.87
C VAL A 136 -6.49 16.41 11.16
N LYS A 137 -6.96 16.51 12.43
CA LYS A 137 -8.04 17.42 12.79
C LYS A 137 -7.70 18.87 12.51
N ASP A 138 -6.49 19.30 12.89
CA ASP A 138 -6.02 20.68 12.62
C ASP A 138 -5.96 20.97 11.11
N ILE A 139 -5.57 19.99 10.28
CA ILE A 139 -5.56 20.11 8.82
C ILE A 139 -6.99 20.28 8.28
N ILE A 140 -7.95 19.49 8.78
CA ILE A 140 -9.36 19.55 8.35
C ILE A 140 -9.99 20.90 8.74
N GLU A 141 -9.68 21.43 9.92
CA GLU A 141 -10.25 22.70 10.41
C GLU A 141 -9.68 23.94 9.69
N ASN A 142 -8.49 23.81 9.07
CA ASN A 142 -7.80 24.91 8.38
C ASN A 142 -7.95 24.87 6.84
N ASN A 143 -8.61 23.86 6.27
CA ASN A 143 -8.95 23.75 4.85
C ASN A 143 -10.40 24.16 4.57
#